data_251fd10e41394fb908378fe8c5492884
#
_entry.id   251fd10e41394fb908378fe8c5492884
#
_cell.length_a   1.000
_cell.length_b   1.000
_cell.length_c   1.000
_cell.angle_alpha   90.00
_cell.angle_beta   90.00
_cell.angle_gamma   90.00
#
_symmetry.space_group_name_H-M   'P 1'
#
loop_
_entity.id
_entity.type
_entity.pdbx_description
1 polymer ?
#
loop_
_entity_poly.entity_id
_entity_poly.type
_entity_poly.pdbx_seq_one_letter_code
_entity_poly.pdbx_strand_id
1 'polypeptide(L)'
;MTSYGEKYLRTTLILPAANFPGTSSNTLTLTGYRASAVIQGAALYPNALDLTIYGMRETDMNAVTILWSASKPTEVQTRALVTLEASPDGSAWTQVFEGQFVQAQPDYRQVPYACLRAQAITGNGLQLESVPPTSYRGATSIAQVAQFLASQMGFALENNGVTGNLSSPYYPGTYMDQFRQLCEHANLDFYFDGNATLAICPKNKPRQGKTVPVFSPSSGLRGFPTIQQYGIHVETLFTPALSLGGEIQIQGSIVPSANGAWLPKMVRHELESLMPDGAWFTSMDCYPQT
;
A
#
# COMPACT_ATOMS: atom_id res chain seq x y z
N MET A 1 18.40 -22.95 5.39
CA MET A 1 18.52 -22.22 6.68
C MET A 1 18.56 -20.76 6.31
N THR A 2 17.53 -20.01 6.59
CA THR A 2 17.54 -18.55 6.44
C THR A 2 18.45 -18.02 7.54
N SER A 3 19.60 -17.46 7.15
CA SER A 3 20.47 -16.72 8.04
C SER A 3 19.63 -15.65 8.75
N TYR A 4 19.67 -15.60 10.06
CA TYR A 4 19.17 -14.48 10.86
C TYR A 4 20.07 -13.25 10.58
N GLY A 5 19.91 -12.68 9.41
CA GLY A 5 20.57 -11.43 9.02
C GLY A 5 19.77 -10.22 9.51
N GLU A 6 20.46 -9.13 9.74
CA GLU A 6 19.82 -7.85 9.99
C GLU A 6 18.87 -7.51 8.84
N LYS A 7 17.74 -6.93 9.17
CA LYS A 7 16.71 -6.46 8.21
C LYS A 7 16.77 -4.96 8.13
N TYR A 8 16.54 -4.42 6.95
CA TYR A 8 16.71 -3.00 6.68
C TYR A 8 15.46 -2.38 6.06
N LEU A 9 15.10 -1.22 6.58
CA LEU A 9 14.14 -0.31 5.96
C LEU A 9 14.88 0.95 5.51
N ARG A 10 14.52 1.45 4.34
CA ARG A 10 14.95 2.74 3.82
C ARG A 10 13.72 3.62 3.64
N THR A 11 13.71 4.74 4.33
CA THR A 11 12.62 5.72 4.26
C THR A 11 13.12 6.96 3.54
N THR A 12 12.48 7.32 2.43
CA THR A 12 12.73 8.59 1.74
C THR A 12 11.56 9.53 2.00
N LEU A 13 11.87 10.70 2.55
CA LEU A 13 10.93 11.78 2.86
C LEU A 13 11.15 12.93 1.90
N ILE A 14 10.09 13.51 1.35
CA ILE A 14 10.14 14.66 0.44
C ILE A 14 9.21 15.76 0.97
N LEU A 15 9.74 16.95 1.15
CA LEU A 15 8.97 18.15 1.48
C LEU A 15 8.61 18.88 0.18
N PRO A 16 7.34 18.93 -0.24
CA PRO A 16 6.98 19.53 -1.54
C PRO A 16 7.24 21.04 -1.63
N ALA A 17 7.18 21.75 -0.50
CA ALA A 17 7.22 23.21 -0.47
C ALA A 17 8.42 23.80 0.33
N ALA A 18 9.34 22.97 0.82
CA ALA A 18 10.45 23.41 1.67
C ALA A 18 11.68 22.51 1.53
N ASN A 19 12.82 22.94 2.03
CA ASN A 19 14.00 22.09 2.21
C ASN A 19 14.12 21.62 3.66
N PHE A 20 14.80 20.50 3.88
CA PHE A 20 15.14 20.04 5.22
C PHE A 20 16.10 21.02 5.90
N PRO A 21 15.95 21.26 7.21
CA PRO A 21 16.76 22.23 7.96
C PRO A 21 18.27 21.97 7.83
N GLY A 22 19.01 23.04 7.48
CA GLY A 22 20.46 22.97 7.29
C GLY A 22 20.92 22.29 6.00
N THR A 23 20.01 22.06 5.05
CA THR A 23 20.31 21.49 3.72
C THR A 23 19.72 22.36 2.60
N SER A 24 20.19 22.15 1.37
CA SER A 24 19.57 22.70 0.15
C SER A 24 18.63 21.68 -0.52
N SER A 25 18.37 20.55 0.11
CA SER A 25 17.55 19.44 -0.43
C SER A 25 16.19 19.41 0.24
N ASN A 26 15.15 19.19 -0.54
CA ASN A 26 13.81 18.88 -0.07
C ASN A 26 13.62 17.38 0.22
N THR A 27 14.65 16.56 -0.02
CA THR A 27 14.61 15.11 0.12
C THR A 27 15.57 14.65 1.21
N LEU A 28 15.08 13.78 2.10
CA LEU A 28 15.84 13.14 3.17
C LEU A 28 15.68 11.63 3.07
N THR A 29 16.79 10.91 2.88
CA THR A 29 16.80 9.45 2.87
C THR A 29 17.41 8.93 4.17
N LEU A 30 16.66 8.10 4.88
CA LEU A 30 17.02 7.48 6.14
C LEU A 30 17.26 5.99 5.90
N THR A 31 18.51 5.56 6.01
CA THR A 31 18.94 4.16 5.91
C THR A 31 19.75 3.80 7.15
N GLY A 32 19.57 2.59 7.69
CA GLY A 32 20.28 2.17 8.89
C GLY A 32 19.72 2.75 10.19
N TYR A 33 18.46 3.13 10.18
CA TYR A 33 17.71 3.53 11.36
C TYR A 33 16.91 2.36 11.93
N ARG A 34 16.80 2.30 13.25
CA ARG A 34 15.80 1.44 13.89
C ARG A 34 14.42 1.97 13.52
N ALA A 35 13.61 1.13 12.87
CA ALA A 35 12.28 1.53 12.45
C ALA A 35 11.29 0.36 12.51
N SER A 36 10.03 0.68 12.70
CA SER A 36 8.89 -0.25 12.62
C SER A 36 7.88 0.31 11.63
N ALA A 37 7.45 -0.51 10.70
CA ALA A 37 6.47 -0.16 9.69
C ALA A 37 5.38 -1.23 9.59
N VAL A 38 4.13 -0.78 9.60
CA VAL A 38 2.96 -1.61 9.30
C VAL A 38 2.32 -1.05 8.05
N ILE A 39 2.33 -1.84 6.96
CA ILE A 39 1.73 -1.46 5.69
C ILE A 39 0.47 -2.30 5.49
N GLN A 40 -0.65 -1.66 5.25
CA GLN A 40 -1.92 -2.31 4.96
C GLN A 40 -2.40 -1.95 3.57
N GLY A 41 -2.69 -2.96 2.77
CA GLY A 41 -3.34 -2.82 1.48
C GLY A 41 -4.61 -3.66 1.44
N ALA A 42 -5.66 -3.14 0.84
CA ALA A 42 -6.90 -3.87 0.66
C ALA A 42 -7.54 -3.55 -0.70
N ALA A 43 -8.30 -4.52 -1.22
CA ALA A 43 -9.14 -4.26 -2.39
C ALA A 43 -10.10 -3.09 -2.11
N LEU A 44 -10.29 -2.22 -3.08
CA LEU A 44 -11.20 -1.05 -3.04
C LEU A 44 -10.76 0.09 -2.11
N TYR A 45 -9.59 0.01 -1.50
CA TYR A 45 -9.07 1.02 -0.57
C TYR A 45 -7.63 1.42 -0.89
N PRO A 46 -7.24 2.67 -0.65
CA PRO A 46 -5.85 3.09 -0.67
C PRO A 46 -5.01 2.34 0.36
N ASN A 47 -3.74 2.13 0.04
CA ASN A 47 -2.79 1.56 1.00
C ASN A 47 -2.51 2.56 2.12
N ALA A 48 -2.33 2.04 3.34
CA ALA A 48 -2.00 2.80 4.53
C ALA A 48 -0.68 2.34 5.14
N LEU A 49 0.06 3.26 5.75
CA LEU A 49 1.31 3.02 6.45
C LEU A 49 1.23 3.62 7.85
N ASP A 50 1.54 2.81 8.86
CA ASP A 50 1.94 3.26 10.20
C ASP A 50 3.46 3.11 10.32
N LEU A 51 4.18 4.19 10.61
CA LEU A 51 5.64 4.25 10.61
C LEU A 51 6.16 4.83 11.92
N THR A 52 7.14 4.16 12.53
CA THR A 52 7.90 4.69 13.67
C THR A 52 9.38 4.63 13.33
N ILE A 53 10.10 5.75 13.46
CA ILE A 53 11.56 5.85 13.20
C ILE A 53 12.23 6.39 14.46
N TYR A 54 13.24 5.68 14.97
CA TYR A 54 14.03 6.07 16.14
C TYR A 54 15.35 6.72 15.72
N GLY A 55 15.81 7.70 16.51
CA GLY A 55 17.11 8.33 16.32
C GLY A 55 17.19 9.37 15.20
N MET A 56 16.06 9.79 14.66
CA MET A 56 15.98 10.88 13.70
C MET A 56 16.30 12.21 14.39
N ARG A 57 16.96 13.15 13.70
CA ARG A 57 17.26 14.48 14.27
C ARG A 57 15.97 15.24 14.60
N GLU A 58 15.95 15.93 15.71
CA GLU A 58 14.78 16.74 16.15
C GLU A 58 14.32 17.73 15.08
N THR A 59 15.26 18.43 14.45
CA THR A 59 14.96 19.40 13.38
C THR A 59 14.26 18.75 12.18
N ASP A 60 14.63 17.53 11.83
CA ASP A 60 14.04 16.81 10.70
C ASP A 60 12.66 16.23 11.08
N MET A 61 12.49 15.76 12.31
CA MET A 61 11.18 15.34 12.82
C MET A 61 10.19 16.51 12.82
N ASN A 62 10.64 17.69 13.28
CA ASN A 62 9.81 18.89 13.30
C ASN A 62 9.45 19.38 11.89
N ALA A 63 10.35 19.21 10.91
CA ALA A 63 10.09 19.61 9.52
C ALA A 63 8.97 18.81 8.85
N VAL A 64 8.75 17.56 9.27
CA VAL A 64 7.69 16.68 8.73
C VAL A 64 6.46 16.63 9.65
N THR A 65 6.47 17.35 10.77
CA THR A 65 5.37 17.33 11.75
C THR A 65 4.09 17.88 11.15
N ILE A 66 3.03 17.09 11.24
CA ILE A 66 1.68 17.44 10.79
C ILE A 66 0.72 17.15 11.93
N LEU A 67 0.07 18.18 12.43
CA LEU A 67 -1.05 18.00 13.34
C LEU A 67 -2.29 17.59 12.53
N TRP A 68 -3.00 16.58 13.00
CA TRP A 68 -4.29 16.24 12.43
C TRP A 68 -5.20 17.46 12.55
N SER A 69 -5.49 18.10 11.44
CA SER A 69 -6.58 19.08 11.34
C SER A 69 -7.52 18.61 10.24
N ALA A 70 -8.79 18.99 10.32
CA ALA A 70 -9.73 18.87 9.19
C ALA A 70 -9.20 19.78 8.08
N SER A 71 -8.29 19.27 7.28
CA SER A 71 -7.38 20.03 6.46
C SER A 71 -8.10 20.66 5.29
N LYS A 72 -7.80 21.90 5.04
CA LYS A 72 -8.15 22.53 3.76
C LYS A 72 -7.40 21.79 2.65
N PRO A 73 -8.00 21.59 1.46
CA PRO A 73 -7.35 20.90 0.34
C PRO A 73 -5.96 21.47 -0.02
N THR A 74 -5.77 22.76 0.11
CA THR A 74 -4.48 23.46 -0.12
C THR A 74 -3.38 23.07 0.85
N GLU A 75 -3.70 22.66 2.08
CA GLU A 75 -2.71 22.23 3.08
C GLU A 75 -2.22 20.80 2.82
N VAL A 76 -3.03 19.97 2.16
CA VAL A 76 -2.67 18.61 1.82
C VAL A 76 -1.55 18.54 0.78
N GLN A 77 -1.54 19.45 -0.19
CA GLN A 77 -0.50 19.50 -1.23
C GLN A 77 0.89 19.81 -0.68
N THR A 78 0.99 20.40 0.51
CA THR A 78 2.27 20.75 1.17
C THR A 78 2.77 19.65 2.12
N ARG A 79 1.99 18.59 2.36
CA ARG A 79 2.37 17.50 3.27
C ARG A 79 3.51 16.67 2.69
N ALA A 80 4.39 16.22 3.57
CA ALA A 80 5.51 15.40 3.19
C ALA A 80 5.05 14.10 2.50
N LEU A 81 5.76 13.75 1.43
CA LEU A 81 5.66 12.46 0.76
C LEU A 81 6.61 11.48 1.43
N VAL A 82 6.24 10.21 1.44
CA VAL A 82 7.06 9.12 1.98
C VAL A 82 7.09 7.95 1.01
N THR A 83 8.31 7.47 0.74
CA THR A 83 8.55 6.18 0.08
C THR A 83 9.25 5.27 1.07
N LEU A 84 8.75 4.06 1.23
CA LEU A 84 9.35 3.03 2.08
C LEU A 84 9.81 1.86 1.23
N GLU A 85 11.06 1.48 1.41
CA GLU A 85 11.68 0.33 0.77
C GLU A 85 12.19 -0.64 1.83
N ALA A 86 12.08 -1.92 1.55
CA ALA A 86 12.51 -3.01 2.43
C ALA A 86 13.61 -3.83 1.76
N SER A 87 14.59 -4.25 2.56
CA SER A 87 15.66 -5.15 2.12
C SER A 87 15.95 -6.20 3.18
N PRO A 88 16.03 -7.49 2.83
CA PRO A 88 16.36 -8.55 3.77
C PRO A 88 17.82 -8.56 4.20
N ASP A 89 18.71 -7.88 3.47
CA ASP A 89 20.18 -7.94 3.65
C ASP A 89 20.90 -6.61 3.38
N GLY A 90 20.14 -5.56 3.02
CA GLY A 90 20.70 -4.25 2.68
C GLY A 90 21.22 -4.13 1.23
N SER A 91 21.19 -5.18 0.42
CA SER A 91 21.71 -5.17 -0.95
C SER A 91 20.64 -4.87 -2.00
N ALA A 92 19.53 -5.62 -1.98
CA ALA A 92 18.42 -5.46 -2.90
C ALA A 92 17.25 -4.77 -2.19
N TRP A 93 16.74 -3.69 -2.76
CA TRP A 93 15.67 -2.88 -2.20
C TRP A 93 14.40 -3.06 -2.99
N THR A 94 13.29 -3.29 -2.29
CA THR A 94 11.96 -3.37 -2.88
C THR A 94 11.09 -2.29 -2.26
N GLN A 95 10.48 -1.47 -3.09
CA GLN A 95 9.49 -0.50 -2.65
C GLN A 95 8.25 -1.23 -2.13
N VAL A 96 7.86 -0.92 -0.90
CA VAL A 96 6.71 -1.55 -0.23
C VAL A 96 5.57 -0.57 0.04
N PHE A 97 5.86 0.73 0.01
CA PHE A 97 4.86 1.77 0.18
C PHE A 97 5.31 3.08 -0.47
N GLU A 98 4.33 3.81 -1.00
CA GLU A 98 4.46 5.20 -1.41
C GLU A 98 3.16 5.94 -1.09
N GLY A 99 3.29 7.13 -0.49
CA GLY A 99 2.11 7.91 -0.12
C GLY A 99 2.46 9.25 0.49
N GLN A 100 1.46 9.86 1.09
CA GLN A 100 1.56 11.17 1.72
C GLN A 100 1.18 11.07 3.19
N PHE A 101 1.90 11.77 4.06
CA PHE A 101 1.57 11.79 5.47
C PHE A 101 0.20 12.44 5.71
N VAL A 102 -0.60 11.75 6.51
CA VAL A 102 -1.86 12.28 7.07
C VAL A 102 -1.63 12.81 8.47
N GLN A 103 -0.70 12.18 9.20
CA GLN A 103 -0.27 12.58 10.53
C GLN A 103 1.22 12.26 10.68
N ALA A 104 1.97 13.17 11.28
CA ALA A 104 3.35 12.93 11.69
C ALA A 104 3.68 13.79 12.90
N GLN A 105 4.28 13.19 13.92
CA GLN A 105 4.65 13.89 15.15
C GLN A 105 5.87 13.25 15.82
N PRO A 106 6.76 14.04 16.43
CA PRO A 106 7.78 13.52 17.30
C PRO A 106 7.17 13.04 18.62
N ASP A 107 7.66 11.90 19.10
CA ASP A 107 7.28 11.34 20.40
C ASP A 107 8.50 11.35 21.35
N TYR A 108 8.47 12.23 22.34
CA TYR A 108 9.53 12.39 23.34
C TYR A 108 9.18 11.75 24.70
N ARG A 109 8.08 11.03 24.82
CA ARG A 109 7.63 10.46 26.10
C ARG A 109 8.59 9.43 26.68
N GLN A 110 9.44 8.83 25.86
CA GLN A 110 10.41 7.81 26.26
C GLN A 110 11.86 8.26 26.04
N VAL A 111 12.19 9.50 26.42
CA VAL A 111 13.58 10.00 26.36
C VAL A 111 14.51 9.05 27.13
N PRO A 112 15.67 8.62 26.57
CA PRO A 112 16.34 9.16 25.38
C PRO A 112 15.86 8.56 24.05
N TYR A 113 14.88 7.69 24.02
CA TYR A 113 14.39 6.99 22.82
C TYR A 113 13.31 7.78 22.06
N ALA A 114 13.64 9.05 21.75
CA ALA A 114 12.74 9.85 20.91
C ALA A 114 12.54 9.20 19.54
N CYS A 115 11.32 9.30 19.00
CA CYS A 115 11.00 8.76 17.69
C CYS A 115 10.03 9.66 16.93
N LEU A 116 10.04 9.55 15.60
CA LEU A 116 8.97 10.05 14.74
C LEU A 116 7.88 8.97 14.67
N ARG A 117 6.62 9.34 14.94
CA ARG A 117 5.44 8.52 14.64
C ARG A 117 4.66 9.17 13.53
N ALA A 118 4.40 8.41 12.46
CA ALA A 118 3.75 8.93 11.28
C ALA A 118 2.75 7.94 10.71
N GLN A 119 1.69 8.48 10.13
CA GLN A 119 0.72 7.73 9.33
C GLN A 119 0.67 8.33 7.94
N ALA A 120 0.62 7.47 6.91
CA ALA A 120 0.55 7.89 5.53
C ALA A 120 -0.48 7.07 4.76
N ILE A 121 -1.04 7.65 3.70
CA ILE A 121 -2.01 7.01 2.82
C ILE A 121 -1.61 7.28 1.37
N THR A 122 -1.69 6.26 0.53
CA THR A 122 -1.51 6.42 -0.92
C THR A 122 -2.63 7.29 -1.49
N GLY A 123 -2.28 8.34 -2.24
CA GLY A 123 -3.26 9.21 -2.88
C GLY A 123 -4.14 10.02 -1.91
N ASN A 124 -3.62 10.43 -0.74
CA ASN A 124 -4.40 11.14 0.28
C ASN A 124 -5.10 12.40 -0.26
N GLY A 125 -4.44 13.19 -1.11
CA GLY A 125 -5.03 14.40 -1.71
C GLY A 125 -6.27 14.13 -2.57
N LEU A 126 -6.39 12.95 -3.14
CA LEU A 126 -7.45 12.57 -4.08
C LEU A 126 -8.83 12.38 -3.43
N GLN A 127 -8.86 12.29 -2.10
CA GLN A 127 -10.09 12.06 -1.33
C GLN A 127 -10.70 13.35 -0.78
N LEU A 128 -10.03 14.49 -0.94
CA LEU A 128 -10.40 15.74 -0.25
C LEU A 128 -10.90 16.83 -1.19
N GLU A 129 -10.60 16.75 -2.49
CA GLU A 129 -10.99 17.77 -3.45
C GLU A 129 -12.18 17.30 -4.27
N SER A 130 -13.28 18.05 -4.19
CA SER A 130 -14.45 17.84 -5.04
C SER A 130 -14.18 18.37 -6.44
N VAL A 131 -14.41 17.54 -7.44
CA VAL A 131 -14.17 17.85 -8.86
C VAL A 131 -15.45 17.76 -9.68
N PRO A 132 -15.49 18.33 -10.90
CA PRO A 132 -16.65 18.18 -11.76
C PRO A 132 -17.01 16.72 -12.00
N PRO A 133 -18.31 16.39 -12.07
CA PRO A 133 -18.75 15.02 -12.33
C PRO A 133 -18.24 14.52 -13.68
N THR A 134 -17.75 13.28 -13.70
CA THR A 134 -17.43 12.59 -14.96
C THR A 134 -18.72 12.03 -15.57
N SER A 135 -19.04 12.45 -16.80
CA SER A 135 -20.23 12.00 -17.50
C SER A 135 -19.97 11.77 -18.98
N TYR A 136 -20.63 10.76 -19.54
CA TYR A 136 -20.59 10.43 -20.96
C TYR A 136 -22.00 10.17 -21.48
N ARG A 137 -22.22 10.46 -22.76
CA ARG A 137 -23.46 10.13 -23.43
C ARG A 137 -23.33 8.83 -24.22
N GLY A 138 -24.33 7.97 -24.12
CA GLY A 138 -24.39 6.72 -24.88
C GLY A 138 -23.51 5.62 -24.28
N ALA A 139 -23.19 4.63 -25.10
CA ALA A 139 -22.34 3.51 -24.70
C ALA A 139 -20.87 3.95 -24.63
N THR A 140 -20.25 3.80 -23.46
CA THR A 140 -18.85 4.18 -23.21
C THR A 140 -18.12 3.01 -22.58
N SER A 141 -16.89 2.72 -23.06
CA SER A 141 -16.06 1.64 -22.53
C SER A 141 -15.70 1.87 -21.05
N ILE A 142 -15.87 0.84 -20.22
CA ILE A 142 -15.45 0.84 -18.82
C ILE A 142 -13.96 1.19 -18.71
N ALA A 143 -13.12 0.56 -19.53
CA ALA A 143 -11.67 0.79 -19.53
C ALA A 143 -11.31 2.25 -19.88
N GLN A 144 -12.05 2.89 -20.77
CA GLN A 144 -11.84 4.30 -21.13
C GLN A 144 -12.15 5.24 -19.96
N VAL A 145 -13.27 5.02 -19.28
CA VAL A 145 -13.63 5.82 -18.09
C VAL A 145 -12.64 5.61 -16.96
N ALA A 146 -12.23 4.35 -16.72
CA ALA A 146 -11.22 4.01 -15.71
C ALA A 146 -9.87 4.67 -16.02
N GLN A 147 -9.43 4.62 -17.29
CA GLN A 147 -8.18 5.26 -17.72
C GLN A 147 -8.21 6.79 -17.53
N PHE A 148 -9.32 7.43 -17.86
CA PHE A 148 -9.49 8.85 -17.63
C PHE A 148 -9.36 9.19 -16.13
N LEU A 149 -10.14 8.52 -15.28
CA LEU A 149 -10.13 8.77 -13.84
C LEU A 149 -8.77 8.46 -13.20
N ALA A 150 -8.12 7.34 -13.57
CA ALA A 150 -6.79 7.01 -13.08
C ALA A 150 -5.75 8.08 -13.46
N SER A 151 -5.79 8.57 -14.71
CA SER A 151 -4.88 9.63 -15.16
C SER A 151 -5.09 10.96 -14.42
N GLN A 152 -6.36 11.33 -14.11
CA GLN A 152 -6.66 12.51 -13.31
C GLN A 152 -6.15 12.39 -11.87
N MET A 153 -6.07 11.18 -11.36
CA MET A 153 -5.50 10.88 -10.05
C MET A 153 -3.96 10.75 -10.05
N GLY A 154 -3.31 10.83 -11.22
CA GLY A 154 -1.85 10.67 -11.35
C GLY A 154 -1.39 9.21 -11.35
N PHE A 155 -2.30 8.24 -11.57
CA PHE A 155 -1.97 6.82 -11.63
C PHE A 155 -1.97 6.30 -13.07
N ALA A 156 -1.06 5.37 -13.34
CA ALA A 156 -1.12 4.52 -14.54
C ALA A 156 -2.19 3.44 -14.33
N LEU A 157 -3.08 3.24 -15.29
CA LEU A 157 -4.06 2.16 -15.21
C LEU A 157 -3.48 0.83 -15.68
N GLU A 158 -3.57 -0.20 -14.82
CA GLU A 158 -3.33 -1.61 -15.19
C GLU A 158 -4.70 -2.30 -15.37
N ASN A 159 -5.07 -2.59 -16.61
CA ASN A 159 -6.32 -3.29 -16.92
C ASN A 159 -6.10 -4.79 -17.04
N ASN A 160 -6.65 -5.57 -16.12
CA ASN A 160 -6.52 -7.03 -16.04
C ASN A 160 -7.75 -7.73 -16.64
N GLY A 161 -8.05 -7.44 -17.93
CA GLY A 161 -9.11 -8.11 -18.66
C GLY A 161 -10.51 -7.53 -18.45
N VAL A 162 -10.60 -6.31 -17.96
CA VAL A 162 -11.88 -5.59 -17.86
C VAL A 162 -12.32 -5.12 -19.25
N THR A 163 -13.48 -5.57 -19.66
CA THR A 163 -14.13 -5.23 -20.94
C THR A 163 -15.59 -4.85 -20.70
N GLY A 164 -16.26 -4.34 -21.72
CA GLY A 164 -17.68 -3.98 -21.66
C GLY A 164 -17.92 -2.47 -21.72
N ASN A 165 -19.19 -2.11 -21.78
CA ASN A 165 -19.64 -0.73 -21.91
C ASN A 165 -20.68 -0.37 -20.85
N LEU A 166 -20.66 0.89 -20.43
CA LEU A 166 -21.65 1.52 -19.57
C LEU A 166 -22.58 2.38 -20.42
N SER A 167 -23.84 2.45 -20.05
CA SER A 167 -24.83 3.31 -20.75
C SER A 167 -24.95 4.64 -20.02
N SER A 168 -24.47 5.71 -20.68
CA SER A 168 -24.56 7.10 -20.17
C SER A 168 -24.11 7.24 -18.70
N PRO A 169 -22.89 6.81 -18.33
CA PRO A 169 -22.43 6.87 -16.94
C PRO A 169 -22.31 8.31 -16.44
N TYR A 170 -22.65 8.52 -15.14
CA TYR A 170 -22.53 9.78 -14.45
C TYR A 170 -22.01 9.52 -13.02
N TYR A 171 -20.85 10.08 -12.70
CA TYR A 171 -20.16 9.89 -11.42
C TYR A 171 -19.82 11.23 -10.78
N PRO A 172 -20.49 11.63 -9.67
CA PRO A 172 -20.17 12.84 -8.89
C PRO A 172 -19.19 12.55 -7.76
N GLY A 173 -18.65 13.61 -7.16
CA GLY A 173 -17.78 13.57 -5.99
C GLY A 173 -16.31 13.77 -6.32
N THR A 174 -15.41 13.35 -5.41
CA THR A 174 -13.97 13.37 -5.65
C THR A 174 -13.59 12.37 -6.73
N TYR A 175 -12.40 12.49 -7.33
CA TYR A 175 -11.94 11.49 -8.32
C TYR A 175 -11.95 10.07 -7.74
N MET A 176 -11.61 9.92 -6.48
CA MET A 176 -11.63 8.62 -5.78
C MET A 176 -13.07 8.09 -5.63
N ASP A 177 -14.03 8.95 -5.30
CA ASP A 177 -15.44 8.56 -5.22
C ASP A 177 -15.99 8.15 -6.58
N GLN A 178 -15.66 8.92 -7.61
CA GLN A 178 -16.05 8.62 -8.99
C GLN A 178 -15.48 7.27 -9.47
N PHE A 179 -14.19 7.00 -9.14
CA PHE A 179 -13.56 5.74 -9.49
C PHE A 179 -14.17 4.55 -8.74
N ARG A 180 -14.47 4.73 -7.45
CA ARG A 180 -15.16 3.70 -6.65
C ARG A 180 -16.55 3.39 -7.19
N GLN A 181 -17.34 4.42 -7.50
CA GLN A 181 -18.67 4.26 -8.10
C GLN A 181 -18.60 3.55 -9.47
N LEU A 182 -17.61 3.86 -10.31
CA LEU A 182 -17.35 3.14 -11.55
C LEU A 182 -17.12 1.65 -11.30
N CYS A 183 -16.23 1.31 -10.35
CA CYS A 183 -15.89 -0.08 -10.04
C CYS A 183 -17.08 -0.84 -9.44
N GLU A 184 -17.86 -0.22 -8.57
CA GLU A 184 -19.08 -0.80 -8.02
C GLU A 184 -20.12 -1.06 -9.13
N HIS A 185 -20.36 -0.07 -10.01
CA HIS A 185 -21.31 -0.17 -11.12
C HIS A 185 -20.90 -1.26 -12.13
N ALA A 186 -19.61 -1.38 -12.40
CA ALA A 186 -19.05 -2.36 -13.33
C ALA A 186 -18.70 -3.73 -12.69
N ASN A 187 -18.95 -3.91 -11.38
CA ASN A 187 -18.61 -5.09 -10.60
C ASN A 187 -17.13 -5.49 -10.71
N LEU A 188 -16.25 -4.54 -10.38
CA LEU A 188 -14.79 -4.68 -10.44
C LEU A 188 -14.18 -4.65 -9.05
N ASP A 189 -13.03 -5.29 -8.91
CA ASP A 189 -12.06 -5.04 -7.83
C ASP A 189 -10.98 -4.08 -8.36
N PHE A 190 -10.44 -3.22 -7.50
CA PHE A 190 -9.27 -2.41 -7.82
C PHE A 190 -8.25 -2.43 -6.67
N TYR A 191 -7.00 -2.18 -7.02
CA TYR A 191 -5.85 -2.27 -6.12
C TYR A 191 -4.85 -1.16 -6.40
N PHE A 192 -4.36 -0.50 -5.35
CA PHE A 192 -3.23 0.40 -5.45
C PHE A 192 -1.92 -0.38 -5.39
N ASP A 193 -1.03 -0.13 -6.35
CA ASP A 193 0.32 -0.68 -6.37
C ASP A 193 1.32 0.44 -6.08
N GLY A 194 2.39 0.12 -5.32
CA GLY A 194 3.38 1.09 -4.86
C GLY A 194 4.15 1.85 -5.95
N ASN A 195 3.92 1.53 -7.22
CA ASN A 195 4.54 2.19 -8.38
C ASN A 195 3.60 3.17 -9.09
N ALA A 196 2.78 3.92 -8.34
CA ALA A 196 1.79 4.83 -8.90
C ALA A 196 0.86 4.14 -9.92
N THR A 197 0.56 2.86 -9.71
CA THR A 197 -0.30 2.05 -10.56
C THR A 197 -1.63 1.77 -9.86
N LEU A 198 -2.71 1.90 -10.60
CA LEU A 198 -4.06 1.53 -10.19
C LEU A 198 -4.53 0.35 -11.06
N ALA A 199 -4.57 -0.83 -10.47
CA ALA A 199 -4.99 -2.04 -11.15
C ALA A 199 -6.48 -2.25 -11.03
N ILE A 200 -7.16 -2.59 -12.14
CA ILE A 200 -8.57 -3.03 -12.16
C ILE A 200 -8.67 -4.46 -12.65
N CYS A 201 -9.55 -5.23 -12.01
CA CYS A 201 -9.84 -6.62 -12.35
C CYS A 201 -11.35 -6.86 -12.35
N PRO A 202 -11.90 -7.80 -13.14
CA PRO A 202 -13.22 -8.33 -12.86
C PRO A 202 -13.26 -8.90 -11.43
N LYS A 203 -14.39 -8.77 -10.76
CA LYS A 203 -14.52 -9.16 -9.35
C LYS A 203 -14.07 -10.61 -9.11
N ASN A 204 -13.25 -10.81 -8.08
CA ASN A 204 -12.66 -12.10 -7.70
C ASN A 204 -11.75 -12.73 -8.77
N LYS A 205 -11.25 -11.97 -9.72
CA LYS A 205 -10.22 -12.44 -10.65
C LYS A 205 -8.85 -11.87 -10.27
N PRO A 206 -7.78 -12.64 -10.45
CA PRO A 206 -6.42 -12.19 -10.15
C PRO A 206 -5.92 -11.16 -11.17
N ARG A 207 -4.98 -10.33 -10.75
CA ARG A 207 -4.16 -9.50 -11.63
C ARG A 207 -3.33 -10.40 -12.56
N GLN A 208 -3.30 -10.06 -13.84
CA GLN A 208 -2.61 -10.83 -14.88
C GLN A 208 -1.11 -10.49 -14.89
N GLY A 209 -0.29 -11.46 -15.37
CA GLY A 209 1.15 -11.25 -15.58
C GLY A 209 1.98 -11.06 -14.30
N LYS A 210 1.41 -11.31 -13.11
CA LYS A 210 2.13 -11.29 -11.85
C LYS A 210 2.73 -12.66 -11.55
N THR A 211 3.89 -12.64 -10.85
CA THR A 211 4.47 -13.89 -10.31
C THR A 211 3.51 -14.48 -9.28
N VAL A 212 3.28 -15.78 -9.34
CA VAL A 212 2.47 -16.52 -8.37
C VAL A 212 3.40 -17.11 -7.31
N PRO A 213 3.50 -16.51 -6.11
CA PRO A 213 4.30 -17.07 -5.04
C PRO A 213 3.66 -18.34 -4.49
N VAL A 214 4.49 -19.34 -4.21
CA VAL A 214 4.09 -20.62 -3.63
C VAL A 214 4.52 -20.64 -2.17
N PHE A 215 3.57 -20.77 -1.27
CA PHE A 215 3.80 -20.88 0.17
C PHE A 215 3.55 -22.29 0.67
N SER A 216 4.53 -22.84 1.40
CA SER A 216 4.45 -24.15 2.03
C SER A 216 5.14 -24.10 3.39
N PRO A 217 4.99 -25.11 4.26
CA PRO A 217 5.72 -25.19 5.52
C PRO A 217 7.24 -25.10 5.37
N SER A 218 7.79 -25.46 4.21
CA SER A 218 9.22 -25.35 3.88
C SER A 218 9.59 -24.07 3.13
N SER A 219 8.62 -23.29 2.64
CA SER A 219 8.85 -22.09 1.80
C SER A 219 8.05 -20.89 2.27
N GLY A 220 8.34 -20.43 3.49
CA GLY A 220 7.87 -19.14 3.98
C GLY A 220 6.48 -19.11 4.61
N LEU A 221 5.72 -20.20 4.64
CA LEU A 221 4.47 -20.28 5.40
C LEU A 221 4.78 -20.25 6.92
N ARG A 222 4.15 -19.36 7.65
CA ARG A 222 4.27 -19.21 9.10
C ARG A 222 3.03 -19.82 9.78
N GLY A 223 3.19 -20.95 10.42
CA GLY A 223 2.05 -21.72 10.92
C GLY A 223 1.25 -22.38 9.78
N PHE A 224 -0.04 -22.53 9.98
CA PHE A 224 -0.96 -23.07 8.98
C PHE A 224 -2.13 -22.11 8.76
N PRO A 225 -2.71 -22.08 7.54
CA PRO A 225 -3.86 -21.22 7.26
C PRO A 225 -5.03 -21.52 8.19
N THR A 226 -5.73 -20.48 8.60
CA THR A 226 -6.99 -20.59 9.36
C THR A 226 -8.18 -20.31 8.44
N ILE A 227 -9.22 -21.13 8.58
CA ILE A 227 -10.44 -20.96 7.79
C ILE A 227 -11.23 -19.77 8.35
N GLN A 228 -11.68 -18.89 7.46
CA GLN A 228 -12.57 -17.77 7.73
C GLN A 228 -13.91 -17.95 7.01
N GLN A 229 -14.89 -17.10 7.29
CA GLN A 229 -16.23 -17.17 6.71
C GLN A 229 -16.23 -17.18 5.17
N TYR A 230 -15.34 -16.42 4.53
CA TYR A 230 -15.30 -16.25 3.07
C TYR A 230 -13.96 -16.65 2.44
N GLY A 231 -13.10 -17.34 3.18
CA GLY A 231 -11.79 -17.73 2.66
C GLY A 231 -10.85 -18.26 3.72
N ILE A 232 -9.59 -17.86 3.64
CA ILE A 232 -8.54 -18.26 4.58
C ILE A 232 -7.72 -17.04 5.02
N HIS A 233 -7.24 -17.09 6.25
CA HIS A 233 -6.18 -16.22 6.74
C HIS A 233 -4.85 -16.95 6.70
N VAL A 234 -3.81 -16.29 6.17
CA VAL A 234 -2.48 -16.87 5.95
C VAL A 234 -1.42 -15.92 6.50
N GLU A 235 -0.48 -16.46 7.28
CA GLU A 235 0.73 -15.74 7.67
C GLU A 235 1.95 -16.32 6.94
N THR A 236 2.82 -15.43 6.43
CA THR A 236 4.04 -15.81 5.72
C THR A 236 5.22 -14.95 6.13
N LEU A 237 6.43 -15.40 5.85
CA LEU A 237 7.58 -14.50 5.84
C LEU A 237 7.36 -13.42 4.77
N PHE A 238 7.85 -12.21 5.01
CA PHE A 238 7.78 -11.14 4.02
C PHE A 238 8.38 -11.57 2.69
N THR A 239 7.60 -11.44 1.64
CA THR A 239 7.98 -11.82 0.28
C THR A 239 7.75 -10.65 -0.67
N PRO A 240 8.82 -10.05 -1.22
CA PRO A 240 8.69 -8.91 -2.13
C PRO A 240 7.88 -9.18 -3.41
N ALA A 241 7.82 -10.45 -3.84
CA ALA A 241 7.08 -10.86 -5.03
C ALA A 241 5.55 -10.89 -4.83
N LEU A 242 5.07 -10.71 -3.60
CA LEU A 242 3.64 -10.68 -3.31
C LEU A 242 3.03 -9.38 -3.86
N SER A 243 2.04 -9.52 -4.72
CA SER A 243 1.23 -8.39 -5.22
C SER A 243 -0.18 -8.47 -4.69
N LEU A 244 -0.70 -7.39 -4.14
CA LEU A 244 -2.10 -7.29 -3.73
C LEU A 244 -3.01 -7.51 -4.94
N GLY A 245 -3.99 -8.41 -4.81
CA GLY A 245 -4.85 -8.84 -5.92
C GLY A 245 -4.18 -9.79 -6.93
N GLY A 246 -2.91 -10.17 -6.73
CA GLY A 246 -2.26 -11.25 -7.47
C GLY A 246 -2.68 -12.62 -6.94
N GLU A 247 -2.45 -13.70 -7.70
CA GLU A 247 -2.67 -15.06 -7.25
C GLU A 247 -1.55 -15.51 -6.31
N ILE A 248 -1.89 -16.29 -5.29
CA ILE A 248 -0.95 -17.07 -4.48
C ILE A 248 -1.32 -18.54 -4.50
N GLN A 249 -0.34 -19.42 -4.28
CA GLN A 249 -0.53 -20.86 -4.17
C GLN A 249 -0.13 -21.35 -2.78
N ILE A 250 -1.04 -22.06 -2.09
CA ILE A 250 -0.73 -22.74 -0.83
C ILE A 250 -0.54 -24.23 -1.11
N GLN A 251 0.55 -24.82 -0.61
CA GLN A 251 0.89 -26.23 -0.79
C GLN A 251 1.36 -26.86 0.52
N GLY A 252 1.03 -28.14 0.70
CA GLY A 252 1.51 -28.94 1.83
C GLY A 252 0.98 -28.50 3.21
N SER A 253 -0.12 -27.75 3.25
CA SER A 253 -0.80 -27.44 4.51
C SER A 253 -1.48 -28.68 5.07
N ILE A 254 -1.43 -28.85 6.41
CA ILE A 254 -2.19 -29.89 7.12
C ILE A 254 -3.70 -29.62 7.11
N VAL A 255 -4.12 -28.42 6.70
CA VAL A 255 -5.51 -28.05 6.45
C VAL A 255 -5.78 -28.30 4.96
N PRO A 256 -6.38 -29.44 4.55
CA PRO A 256 -6.47 -29.81 3.14
C PRO A 256 -7.22 -28.80 2.28
N SER A 257 -8.29 -28.21 2.82
CA SER A 257 -9.12 -27.22 2.12
C SER A 257 -8.40 -25.86 1.90
N ALA A 258 -7.29 -25.61 2.57
CA ALA A 258 -6.49 -24.41 2.36
C ALA A 258 -5.44 -24.57 1.25
N ASN A 259 -5.17 -25.80 0.78
CA ASN A 259 -4.26 -26.02 -0.36
C ASN A 259 -4.94 -25.58 -1.66
N GLY A 260 -4.19 -24.93 -2.53
CA GLY A 260 -4.68 -24.45 -3.82
C GLY A 260 -4.38 -22.98 -4.09
N ALA A 261 -5.05 -22.45 -5.10
CA ALA A 261 -4.91 -21.06 -5.55
C ALA A 261 -5.85 -20.12 -4.77
N TRP A 262 -5.32 -19.01 -4.34
CA TRP A 262 -6.05 -18.02 -3.54
C TRP A 262 -5.77 -16.60 -4.02
N LEU A 263 -6.72 -15.69 -3.77
CA LEU A 263 -6.63 -14.27 -4.10
C LEU A 263 -6.52 -13.44 -2.82
N PRO A 264 -5.34 -12.89 -2.46
CA PRO A 264 -5.20 -11.98 -1.33
C PRO A 264 -5.88 -10.64 -1.64
N LYS A 265 -6.97 -10.37 -0.92
CA LYS A 265 -7.72 -9.10 -1.01
C LYS A 265 -7.37 -8.12 0.10
N MET A 266 -6.78 -8.60 1.17
CA MET A 266 -6.17 -7.79 2.22
C MET A 266 -4.77 -8.33 2.51
N VAL A 267 -3.81 -7.44 2.55
CA VAL A 267 -2.41 -7.75 2.85
C VAL A 267 -1.92 -6.78 3.90
N ARG A 268 -1.26 -7.29 4.93
CA ARG A 268 -0.62 -6.51 5.98
C ARG A 268 0.82 -6.97 6.13
N HIS A 269 1.76 -6.08 5.87
CA HIS A 269 3.18 -6.30 6.15
C HIS A 269 3.53 -5.69 7.49
N GLU A 270 4.24 -6.44 8.33
CA GLU A 270 4.86 -5.97 9.57
C GLU A 270 6.37 -6.10 9.41
N LEU A 271 7.05 -4.96 9.34
CA LEU A 271 8.47 -4.89 9.01
C LEU A 271 9.20 -4.05 10.06
N GLU A 272 10.23 -4.63 10.67
CA GLU A 272 11.07 -3.94 11.65
C GLU A 272 12.53 -4.03 11.27
N SER A 273 13.21 -2.89 11.17
CA SER A 273 14.62 -2.80 10.87
C SER A 273 15.45 -2.60 12.12
N LEU A 274 16.63 -3.27 12.17
CA LEU A 274 17.62 -3.16 13.24
C LEU A 274 17.00 -3.40 14.64
N MET A 275 16.03 -4.30 14.73
CA MET A 275 15.44 -4.77 15.97
C MET A 275 15.78 -6.25 16.17
N PRO A 276 16.34 -6.64 17.33
CA PRO A 276 16.47 -8.05 17.69
C PRO A 276 15.08 -8.71 17.66
N ASP A 277 14.97 -9.87 16.99
CA ASP A 277 13.72 -10.61 16.81
C ASP A 277 12.55 -9.81 16.20
N GLY A 278 12.88 -8.74 15.47
CA GLY A 278 11.92 -7.84 14.85
C GLY A 278 11.02 -8.54 13.83
N ALA A 279 9.80 -8.02 13.72
CA ALA A 279 8.80 -8.52 12.78
C ALA A 279 9.31 -8.39 11.33
N TRP A 280 9.15 -9.45 10.53
CA TRP A 280 9.46 -9.46 9.10
C TRP A 280 8.55 -10.44 8.38
N PHE A 281 7.26 -10.18 8.44
CA PHE A 281 6.24 -11.10 7.93
C PHE A 281 5.06 -10.36 7.30
N THR A 282 4.24 -11.15 6.64
CA THR A 282 3.03 -10.71 5.96
C THR A 282 1.86 -11.57 6.42
N SER A 283 0.76 -10.95 6.77
CA SER A 283 -0.53 -11.59 6.96
C SER A 283 -1.48 -11.22 5.81
N MET A 284 -2.32 -12.16 5.41
CA MET A 284 -3.22 -12.01 4.25
C MET A 284 -4.57 -12.62 4.54
N ASP A 285 -5.63 -11.90 4.15
CA ASP A 285 -6.97 -12.47 4.02
C ASP A 285 -7.22 -12.79 2.54
N CYS A 286 -7.36 -14.08 2.26
CA CYS A 286 -7.40 -14.63 0.92
C CYS A 286 -8.78 -15.21 0.62
N TYR A 287 -9.26 -14.97 -0.59
CA TYR A 287 -10.57 -15.39 -1.08
C TYR A 287 -10.42 -16.40 -2.20
N PRO A 288 -11.41 -17.31 -2.40
CA PRO A 288 -11.40 -18.20 -3.54
C PRO A 288 -11.56 -17.41 -4.85
N GLN A 289 -10.95 -17.91 -5.90
CA GLN A 289 -11.16 -17.40 -7.26
C GLN A 289 -12.50 -17.94 -7.79
N THR A 290 -13.26 -17.10 -8.51
CA THR A 290 -14.56 -17.47 -9.11
C THR A 290 -14.53 -17.37 -10.63
#